data_47304804b2ae5c7d0f9916a75b74dc5f
#
_entry.id   47304804b2ae5c7d0f9916a75b74dc5f
#
_cell.length_a   1.000
_cell.length_b   1.000
_cell.length_c   1.000
_cell.angle_alpha   90.00
_cell.angle_beta   90.00
_cell.angle_gamma   90.00
#
_symmetry.space_group_name_H-M   'P 1'
#
loop_
_entity.id
_entity.type
_entity.pdbx_description
1 polymer ?
#
loop_
_entity_poly.entity_id
_entity_poly.type
_entity_poly.pdbx_seq_one_letter_code
_entity_poly.pdbx_strand_id
1 'polypeptide(L)'
;MSLPNVPGILIITAFLFTADAVSAALPSGKEIIDDQCVSCHDVVGPAPGTFNEMLTRQAPDLFYAGSKFNRSWLIDWLQNPTPVRYSDNLFLNHLVVQNGQDKLAADAIKPHPRLEPKVAESVTNYLMTLKDKQMKKGVVDRDKRLIKNKAMTLFRKRLPCIGCHRITWGKKTIGGISGSDLAEAGQRLNPDWVYSMIENPQYWDPKIAMPKLAMSHKKRETLTLLIASLKKPGERKNKGISNSTMVPAMESETGPPGMREHPADENYRLYCVQCHGSQGNGRGVNRTGGGLTVSPKNHTLSKEMSKLSDEKLRLGISEGGDAVHSSGLMPPWGSTLSKKAIQDLVYYLRLLCQCKGP
;
A
#
# COMPACT_ATOMS: atom_id res chain seq x y z
N MET A 1 59.26 79.86 -25.90
CA MET A 1 58.56 79.07 -26.90
C MET A 1 57.76 78.01 -26.18
N SER A 2 56.50 78.25 -26.01
CA SER A 2 55.55 77.41 -25.30
C SER A 2 54.71 76.58 -26.32
N LEU A 3 54.71 75.26 -26.17
CA LEU A 3 53.91 74.34 -26.97
C LEU A 3 52.48 74.22 -26.41
N PRO A 4 51.43 74.11 -27.21
CA PRO A 4 50.07 74.05 -26.73
C PRO A 4 49.70 72.62 -26.31
N ASN A 5 48.97 72.55 -25.21
CA ASN A 5 48.32 71.33 -24.69
C ASN A 5 47.16 70.91 -25.65
N VAL A 6 47.15 69.68 -26.07
CA VAL A 6 46.01 69.08 -26.79
C VAL A 6 45.28 68.13 -25.83
N PRO A 7 43.98 68.32 -25.57
CA PRO A 7 43.24 67.37 -24.72
C PRO A 7 42.90 66.09 -25.49
N GLY A 8 43.37 64.96 -24.96
CA GLY A 8 43.01 63.66 -25.49
C GLY A 8 41.52 63.28 -25.12
N ILE A 9 40.73 63.04 -26.12
CA ILE A 9 39.38 62.52 -26.00
C ILE A 9 39.44 61.01 -25.77
N LEU A 10 39.08 60.57 -24.56
CA LEU A 10 38.99 59.19 -24.22
C LEU A 10 37.60 58.67 -24.70
N ILE A 11 37.54 57.91 -25.76
CA ILE A 11 36.35 57.24 -26.27
C ILE A 11 36.16 55.94 -25.45
N ILE A 12 35.25 55.96 -24.52
CA ILE A 12 34.81 54.74 -23.76
C ILE A 12 33.77 54.04 -24.66
N THR A 13 34.19 52.99 -25.36
CA THR A 13 33.27 52.04 -26.05
C THR A 13 32.60 51.16 -24.99
N ALA A 14 31.35 51.45 -24.65
CA ALA A 14 30.53 50.58 -23.80
C ALA A 14 30.07 49.36 -24.63
N PHE A 15 30.67 48.20 -24.38
CA PHE A 15 30.16 46.94 -24.86
C PHE A 15 28.90 46.58 -24.05
N LEU A 16 27.73 46.75 -24.65
CA LEU A 16 26.46 46.19 -24.15
C LEU A 16 26.48 44.67 -24.40
N PHE A 17 26.83 43.90 -23.37
CA PHE A 17 26.56 42.46 -23.33
C PHE A 17 25.05 42.28 -23.16
N THR A 18 24.32 42.01 -24.23
CA THR A 18 22.98 41.46 -24.15
C THR A 18 23.11 40.00 -23.68
N ALA A 19 22.86 39.76 -22.40
CA ALA A 19 22.67 38.41 -21.89
C ALA A 19 21.34 37.89 -22.45
N ASP A 20 21.39 37.18 -23.56
CA ASP A 20 20.26 36.36 -23.98
C ASP A 20 20.01 35.32 -22.89
N ALA A 21 19.02 35.55 -22.07
CA ALA A 21 18.51 34.55 -21.13
C ALA A 21 17.89 33.44 -21.97
N VAL A 22 18.67 32.41 -22.25
CA VAL A 22 18.17 31.14 -22.79
C VAL A 22 17.19 30.61 -21.76
N SER A 23 15.90 30.85 -21.97
CA SER A 23 14.83 30.19 -21.23
C SER A 23 14.91 28.72 -21.57
N ALA A 24 15.62 27.94 -20.73
CA ALA A 24 15.63 26.50 -20.86
C ALA A 24 14.18 26.01 -20.76
N ALA A 25 13.70 25.38 -21.83
CA ALA A 25 12.38 24.76 -21.82
C ALA A 25 12.32 23.73 -20.68
N LEU A 26 11.21 23.69 -19.95
CA LEU A 26 11.02 22.68 -18.91
C LEU A 26 11.12 21.28 -19.54
N PRO A 27 11.86 20.34 -18.91
CA PRO A 27 11.95 18.98 -19.40
C PRO A 27 10.55 18.35 -19.51
N SER A 28 10.37 17.45 -20.46
CA SER A 28 9.13 16.69 -20.59
C SER A 28 8.88 15.83 -19.36
N GLY A 29 7.62 15.49 -19.09
CA GLY A 29 7.28 14.62 -17.96
C GLY A 29 7.99 13.26 -18.02
N LYS A 30 8.28 12.75 -19.24
CA LYS A 30 9.04 11.51 -19.43
C LYS A 30 10.50 11.68 -19.00
N GLU A 31 11.17 12.72 -19.44
CA GLU A 31 12.56 12.99 -19.06
C GLU A 31 12.70 13.16 -17.54
N ILE A 32 11.77 13.86 -16.90
CA ILE A 32 11.77 14.02 -15.43
C ILE A 32 11.60 12.66 -14.74
N ILE A 33 10.72 11.81 -15.24
CA ILE A 33 10.51 10.47 -14.67
C ILE A 33 11.74 9.59 -14.83
N ASP A 34 12.33 9.56 -16.02
CA ASP A 34 13.54 8.78 -16.32
C ASP A 34 14.74 9.21 -15.47
N ASP A 35 14.84 10.51 -15.13
CA ASP A 35 15.93 11.07 -14.34
C ASP A 35 15.71 10.92 -12.82
N GLN A 36 14.49 11.16 -12.33
CA GLN A 36 14.24 11.35 -10.89
C GLN A 36 13.39 10.27 -10.24
N CYS A 37 12.59 9.49 -10.99
CA CYS A 37 11.58 8.62 -10.42
C CYS A 37 11.90 7.13 -10.56
N VAL A 38 12.57 6.72 -11.66
CA VAL A 38 12.81 5.29 -11.96
C VAL A 38 13.77 4.61 -10.99
N SER A 39 14.52 5.38 -10.20
CA SER A 39 15.36 4.83 -9.12
C SER A 39 14.55 4.13 -8.03
N CYS A 40 13.26 4.48 -7.88
CA CYS A 40 12.35 3.91 -6.90
C CYS A 40 11.13 3.24 -7.53
N HIS A 41 10.63 3.78 -8.67
CA HIS A 41 9.39 3.34 -9.30
C HIS A 41 9.64 2.59 -10.61
N ASP A 42 8.97 1.46 -10.80
CA ASP A 42 8.90 0.82 -12.11
C ASP A 42 7.80 1.45 -12.98
N VAL A 43 8.18 1.91 -14.16
CA VAL A 43 7.29 2.54 -15.15
C VAL A 43 7.10 1.68 -16.41
N VAL A 44 7.73 0.52 -16.46
CA VAL A 44 7.71 -0.41 -17.61
C VAL A 44 6.96 -1.70 -17.29
N GLY A 45 7.18 -2.27 -16.11
CA GLY A 45 6.64 -3.57 -15.70
C GLY A 45 7.46 -4.76 -16.23
N PRO A 46 7.06 -5.98 -15.93
CA PRO A 46 5.89 -6.34 -15.10
C PRO A 46 6.11 -6.12 -13.59
N ALA A 47 5.03 -6.21 -12.82
CA ALA A 47 5.11 -6.20 -11.35
C ALA A 47 5.91 -7.41 -10.82
N PRO A 48 6.52 -7.30 -9.61
CA PRO A 48 7.31 -8.37 -8.98
C PRO A 48 6.59 -9.72 -8.97
N GLY A 49 7.23 -10.75 -9.51
CA GLY A 49 6.71 -12.12 -9.56
C GLY A 49 7.18 -13.01 -8.41
N THR A 50 8.25 -12.62 -7.73
CA THR A 50 8.86 -13.36 -6.62
C THR A 50 8.80 -12.57 -5.31
N PHE A 51 8.94 -13.28 -4.20
CA PHE A 51 8.97 -12.66 -2.87
C PHE A 51 10.21 -11.77 -2.70
N ASN A 52 11.36 -12.17 -3.23
CA ASN A 52 12.59 -11.38 -3.13
C ASN A 52 12.49 -10.08 -3.92
N GLU A 53 11.94 -10.10 -5.13
CA GLU A 53 11.67 -8.88 -5.90
C GLU A 53 10.71 -7.94 -5.16
N MET A 54 9.71 -8.50 -4.47
CA MET A 54 8.79 -7.73 -3.63
C MET A 54 9.49 -7.07 -2.44
N LEU A 55 10.43 -7.77 -1.79
CA LEU A 55 11.21 -7.23 -0.67
C LEU A 55 12.14 -6.10 -1.09
N THR A 56 12.70 -6.16 -2.30
CA THR A 56 13.63 -5.14 -2.82
C THR A 56 12.94 -3.94 -3.46
N ARG A 57 11.64 -4.01 -3.69
CA ARG A 57 10.83 -2.97 -4.31
C ARG A 57 10.80 -1.70 -3.44
N GLN A 58 11.31 -0.59 -3.97
CA GLN A 58 11.45 0.68 -3.24
C GLN A 58 10.13 1.47 -3.13
N ALA A 59 9.28 1.40 -4.18
CA ALA A 59 8.06 2.18 -4.28
C ALA A 59 7.00 1.46 -5.14
N PRO A 60 5.72 1.91 -5.15
CA PRO A 60 4.68 1.33 -6.00
C PRO A 60 5.00 1.46 -7.49
N ASP A 61 4.62 0.45 -8.28
CA ASP A 61 4.71 0.50 -9.73
C ASP A 61 3.82 1.58 -10.32
N LEU A 62 4.30 2.22 -11.37
CA LEU A 62 3.63 3.31 -12.09
C LEU A 62 3.29 2.96 -13.55
N PHE A 63 3.69 1.81 -14.08
CA PHE A 63 3.41 1.42 -15.48
C PHE A 63 1.91 1.31 -15.82
N TYR A 64 1.03 1.39 -14.82
CA TYR A 64 -0.43 1.50 -14.97
C TYR A 64 -1.04 2.72 -14.25
N ALA A 65 -0.23 3.74 -13.98
CA ALA A 65 -0.65 4.92 -13.20
C ALA A 65 -1.89 5.61 -13.79
N GLY A 66 -1.97 5.75 -15.11
CA GLY A 66 -3.10 6.36 -15.82
C GLY A 66 -4.39 5.52 -15.80
N SER A 67 -4.29 4.22 -15.47
CA SER A 67 -5.46 3.39 -15.16
C SER A 67 -5.92 3.56 -13.71
N LYS A 68 -4.99 3.79 -12.79
CA LYS A 68 -5.19 3.75 -11.34
C LYS A 68 -5.61 5.09 -10.75
N PHE A 69 -4.93 6.18 -11.12
CA PHE A 69 -5.09 7.46 -10.44
C PHE A 69 -6.03 8.42 -11.19
N ASN A 70 -6.67 9.31 -10.43
CA ASN A 70 -7.34 10.48 -10.95
C ASN A 70 -6.32 11.60 -11.17
N ARG A 71 -6.34 12.23 -12.36
CA ARG A 71 -5.36 13.23 -12.79
C ARG A 71 -5.25 14.42 -11.81
N SER A 72 -6.36 15.01 -11.41
CA SER A 72 -6.37 16.18 -10.51
C SER A 72 -5.73 15.84 -9.17
N TRP A 73 -6.11 14.71 -8.58
CA TRP A 73 -5.52 14.29 -7.31
C TRP A 73 -4.00 14.07 -7.43
N LEU A 74 -3.52 13.49 -8.53
CA LEU A 74 -2.10 13.20 -8.70
C LEU A 74 -1.28 14.48 -8.80
N ILE A 75 -1.76 15.52 -9.52
CA ILE A 75 -1.14 16.85 -9.59
C ILE A 75 -1.02 17.46 -8.19
N ASP A 76 -2.12 17.47 -7.42
CA ASP A 76 -2.15 18.06 -6.09
C ASP A 76 -1.25 17.30 -5.11
N TRP A 77 -1.27 15.96 -5.20
CA TRP A 77 -0.47 15.10 -4.32
C TRP A 77 1.03 15.23 -4.59
N LEU A 78 1.47 15.31 -5.84
CA LEU A 78 2.89 15.51 -6.18
C LEU A 78 3.43 16.85 -5.68
N GLN A 79 2.58 17.85 -5.55
CA GLN A 79 2.95 19.14 -4.97
C GLN A 79 2.99 19.11 -3.44
N ASN A 80 2.16 18.28 -2.80
CA ASN A 80 2.06 18.17 -1.35
C ASN A 80 1.91 16.70 -0.93
N PRO A 81 2.94 15.87 -1.10
CA PRO A 81 2.84 14.44 -0.88
C PRO A 81 2.58 14.11 0.59
N THR A 82 1.65 13.19 0.81
CA THR A 82 1.29 12.66 2.11
C THR A 82 1.28 11.13 2.05
N PRO A 83 1.59 10.42 3.14
CA PRO A 83 1.56 8.97 3.14
C PRO A 83 0.18 8.41 2.77
N VAL A 84 0.13 7.58 1.73
CA VAL A 84 -1.07 6.83 1.29
C VAL A 84 -1.13 5.47 1.97
N ARG A 85 0.01 4.93 2.33
CA ARG A 85 0.16 3.70 3.09
C ARG A 85 1.15 3.95 4.22
N TYR A 86 0.74 3.71 5.46
CA TYR A 86 1.58 3.96 6.64
C TYR A 86 2.65 2.88 6.84
N SER A 87 2.49 1.76 6.19
CA SER A 87 3.45 0.66 6.17
C SER A 87 4.35 0.66 4.94
N ASP A 88 4.40 1.79 4.23
CA ASP A 88 5.09 1.93 2.95
C ASP A 88 4.61 0.92 1.88
N ASN A 89 5.43 0.60 0.91
CA ASN A 89 5.09 -0.33 -0.16
C ASN A 89 4.87 -1.75 0.37
N LEU A 90 5.74 -2.21 1.27
CA LEU A 90 5.61 -3.49 1.96
C LEU A 90 5.90 -3.32 3.46
N PHE A 91 4.91 -3.58 4.30
CA PHE A 91 5.03 -3.42 5.76
C PHE A 91 6.19 -4.24 6.38
N LEU A 92 6.58 -5.35 5.76
CA LEU A 92 7.68 -6.21 6.22
C LEU A 92 9.02 -5.48 6.23
N ASN A 93 9.23 -4.52 5.33
CA ASN A 93 10.49 -3.76 5.24
C ASN A 93 10.69 -2.79 6.39
N HIS A 94 9.62 -2.45 7.10
CA HIS A 94 9.61 -1.49 8.20
C HIS A 94 9.13 -2.11 9.51
N LEU A 95 9.07 -3.45 9.56
CA LEU A 95 8.62 -4.17 10.73
C LEU A 95 9.73 -4.25 11.78
N VAL A 96 9.41 -3.85 13.01
CA VAL A 96 10.24 -4.03 14.19
C VAL A 96 9.44 -4.72 15.29
N VAL A 97 10.09 -5.54 16.09
CA VAL A 97 9.47 -6.18 17.26
C VAL A 97 9.86 -5.41 18.51
N GLN A 98 8.87 -4.92 19.25
CA GLN A 98 9.06 -4.23 20.52
C GLN A 98 8.14 -4.81 21.58
N ASN A 99 8.69 -5.32 22.66
CA ASN A 99 7.93 -5.99 23.74
C ASN A 99 7.03 -7.12 23.23
N GLY A 100 7.55 -7.94 22.29
CA GLY A 100 6.82 -9.04 21.65
C GLY A 100 5.65 -8.58 20.78
N GLN A 101 5.61 -7.34 20.32
CA GLN A 101 4.58 -6.78 19.43
C GLN A 101 5.21 -6.24 18.17
N ASP A 102 4.62 -6.54 17.04
CA ASP A 102 5.02 -5.93 15.77
C ASP A 102 4.60 -4.46 15.72
N LYS A 103 5.54 -3.62 15.34
CA LYS A 103 5.33 -2.18 15.11
C LYS A 103 5.99 -1.76 13.82
N LEU A 104 5.70 -0.56 13.34
CA LEU A 104 6.35 0.01 12.17
C LEU A 104 7.41 1.02 12.61
N ALA A 105 8.59 0.95 12.02
CA ALA A 105 9.63 1.96 12.17
C ALA A 105 9.22 3.22 11.38
N ALA A 106 8.88 4.29 12.07
CA ALA A 106 8.36 5.52 11.47
C ALA A 106 9.41 6.27 10.63
N ASP A 107 10.66 6.25 11.11
CA ASP A 107 11.82 6.90 10.53
C ASP A 107 12.38 6.16 9.29
N ALA A 108 12.00 4.91 9.09
CA ALA A 108 12.37 4.14 7.91
C ALA A 108 11.60 4.57 6.64
N ILE A 109 10.44 5.20 6.79
CA ILE A 109 9.62 5.67 5.66
C ILE A 109 10.10 7.03 5.21
N LYS A 110 10.79 7.06 4.07
CA LYS A 110 11.27 8.32 3.49
C LYS A 110 10.11 9.17 2.96
N PRO A 111 10.10 10.48 3.20
CA PRO A 111 9.11 11.37 2.60
C PRO A 111 9.28 11.40 1.07
N HIS A 112 8.17 11.39 0.34
CA HIS A 112 8.20 11.53 -1.11
C HIS A 112 8.65 12.96 -1.50
N PRO A 113 9.50 13.13 -2.53
CA PRO A 113 9.89 14.43 -3.04
C PRO A 113 8.67 15.27 -3.44
N ARG A 114 8.74 16.56 -3.14
CA ARG A 114 7.75 17.54 -3.56
C ARG A 114 8.14 18.13 -4.91
N LEU A 115 7.19 18.26 -5.82
CA LEU A 115 7.40 18.84 -7.14
C LEU A 115 6.78 20.23 -7.24
N GLU A 116 7.42 21.10 -8.01
CA GLU A 116 6.84 22.40 -8.39
C GLU A 116 5.61 22.21 -9.30
N PRO A 117 4.63 23.14 -9.31
CA PRO A 117 3.34 22.95 -9.98
C PRO A 117 3.45 22.54 -11.46
N LYS A 118 4.30 23.21 -12.24
CA LYS A 118 4.50 22.90 -13.67
C LYS A 118 5.16 21.55 -13.90
N VAL A 119 6.09 21.17 -13.02
CA VAL A 119 6.74 19.86 -13.02
C VAL A 119 5.75 18.76 -12.66
N ALA A 120 4.95 18.96 -11.61
CA ALA A 120 3.91 18.02 -11.19
C ALA A 120 2.88 17.79 -12.31
N GLU A 121 2.50 18.84 -13.04
CA GLU A 121 1.60 18.72 -14.18
C GLU A 121 2.24 17.94 -15.34
N SER A 122 3.49 18.25 -15.72
CA SER A 122 4.23 17.57 -16.78
C SER A 122 4.41 16.09 -16.49
N VAL A 123 4.86 15.75 -15.28
CA VAL A 123 4.98 14.35 -14.78
C VAL A 123 3.63 13.64 -14.80
N THR A 124 2.57 14.29 -14.30
CA THR A 124 1.24 13.70 -14.30
C THR A 124 0.75 13.43 -15.72
N ASN A 125 0.93 14.37 -16.65
CA ASN A 125 0.52 14.16 -18.05
C ASN A 125 1.17 12.91 -18.65
N TYR A 126 2.45 12.66 -18.40
CA TYR A 126 3.10 11.44 -18.84
C TYR A 126 2.55 10.20 -18.12
N LEU A 127 2.43 10.22 -16.78
CA LEU A 127 1.89 9.10 -16.01
C LEU A 127 0.48 8.72 -16.45
N MET A 128 -0.35 9.68 -16.84
CA MET A 128 -1.70 9.43 -17.36
C MET A 128 -1.73 8.73 -18.71
N THR A 129 -0.61 8.66 -19.43
CA THR A 129 -0.47 7.85 -20.66
C THR A 129 -0.21 6.37 -20.35
N LEU A 130 0.36 6.06 -19.17
CA LEU A 130 0.69 4.70 -18.74
C LEU A 130 -0.58 3.97 -18.29
N LYS A 131 -1.20 3.26 -19.22
CA LYS A 131 -2.50 2.60 -19.02
C LYS A 131 -2.42 1.12 -19.32
N ASP A 132 -3.03 0.33 -18.44
CA ASP A 132 -3.31 -1.07 -18.74
C ASP A 132 -4.40 -1.16 -19.81
N LYS A 133 -4.09 -1.87 -20.91
CA LYS A 133 -4.98 -2.01 -22.07
C LYS A 133 -6.10 -3.02 -21.86
N GLN A 134 -5.95 -3.93 -20.88
CA GLN A 134 -6.91 -4.99 -20.59
C GLN A 134 -7.92 -4.59 -19.51
N MET A 135 -7.66 -3.50 -18.79
CA MET A 135 -8.58 -3.00 -17.78
C MET A 135 -9.92 -2.60 -18.42
N LYS A 136 -11.00 -3.24 -17.97
CA LYS A 136 -12.37 -2.92 -18.40
C LYS A 136 -12.75 -1.52 -17.91
N LYS A 137 -13.36 -0.72 -18.77
CA LYS A 137 -13.85 0.63 -18.46
C LYS A 137 -15.37 0.64 -18.41
N GLY A 138 -15.93 1.55 -17.61
CA GLY A 138 -17.39 1.71 -17.50
C GLY A 138 -18.09 0.54 -16.82
N VAL A 139 -17.35 -0.25 -16.01
CA VAL A 139 -17.92 -1.40 -15.30
C VAL A 139 -18.69 -1.01 -14.04
N VAL A 140 -18.52 0.22 -13.59
CA VAL A 140 -19.16 0.77 -12.38
C VAL A 140 -20.13 1.86 -12.79
N ASP A 141 -21.42 1.63 -12.52
CA ASP A 141 -22.42 2.68 -12.67
C ASP A 141 -22.26 3.71 -11.55
N ARG A 142 -21.69 4.87 -11.90
CA ARG A 142 -21.36 5.95 -10.94
C ARG A 142 -22.58 6.71 -10.46
N ASP A 143 -23.68 6.64 -11.18
CA ASP A 143 -24.95 7.31 -10.86
C ASP A 143 -25.85 6.44 -9.96
N LYS A 144 -25.45 5.20 -9.78
CA LYS A 144 -26.14 4.26 -8.92
C LYS A 144 -26.18 4.72 -7.47
N ARG A 145 -27.37 4.73 -6.89
CA ARG A 145 -27.58 5.13 -5.49
C ARG A 145 -26.84 4.20 -4.53
N LEU A 146 -25.87 4.76 -3.79
CA LEU A 146 -25.15 4.06 -2.73
C LEU A 146 -25.89 4.15 -1.39
N ILE A 147 -26.23 3.01 -0.80
CA ILE A 147 -26.70 2.93 0.59
C ILE A 147 -25.50 2.75 1.50
N LYS A 148 -24.90 3.89 1.92
CA LYS A 148 -23.61 3.93 2.66
C LYS A 148 -23.54 2.98 3.86
N ASN A 149 -24.59 2.91 4.68
CA ASN A 149 -24.60 2.04 5.88
C ASN A 149 -24.56 0.55 5.52
N LYS A 150 -25.26 0.13 4.44
CA LYS A 150 -25.20 -1.25 3.95
C LYS A 150 -23.82 -1.58 3.38
N ALA A 151 -23.25 -0.68 2.59
CA ALA A 151 -21.92 -0.83 2.03
C ALA A 151 -20.85 -0.88 3.13
N MET A 152 -20.96 -0.02 4.15
CA MET A 152 -20.07 -0.04 5.31
C MET A 152 -20.20 -1.33 6.13
N THR A 153 -21.40 -1.88 6.28
CA THR A 153 -21.61 -3.19 6.93
C THR A 153 -20.94 -4.30 6.13
N LEU A 154 -21.02 -4.25 4.78
CA LEU A 154 -20.33 -5.20 3.92
C LEU A 154 -18.80 -5.11 4.13
N PHE A 155 -18.24 -3.91 4.10
CA PHE A 155 -16.81 -3.63 4.28
C PHE A 155 -16.27 -4.05 5.66
N ARG A 156 -17.03 -3.82 6.74
CA ARG A 156 -16.54 -3.97 8.12
C ARG A 156 -16.89 -5.29 8.78
N LYS A 157 -18.02 -5.91 8.39
CA LYS A 157 -18.59 -7.05 9.13
C LYS A 157 -18.77 -8.31 8.29
N ARG A 158 -18.94 -8.17 6.97
CA ARG A 158 -19.21 -9.31 6.08
C ARG A 158 -18.01 -9.71 5.23
N LEU A 159 -17.05 -8.81 5.10
CA LEU A 159 -15.81 -9.03 4.38
C LEU A 159 -14.64 -8.52 5.22
N PRO A 160 -13.43 -9.07 5.05
CA PRO A 160 -12.27 -8.79 5.90
C PRO A 160 -11.57 -7.44 5.59
N CYS A 161 -12.14 -6.58 4.77
CA CYS A 161 -11.48 -5.38 4.25
C CYS A 161 -10.92 -4.47 5.35
N ILE A 162 -11.71 -4.26 6.43
CA ILE A 162 -11.32 -3.42 7.57
C ILE A 162 -10.12 -4.00 8.35
N GLY A 163 -9.84 -5.29 8.22
CA GLY A 163 -8.71 -5.94 8.89
C GLY A 163 -7.35 -5.39 8.43
N CYS A 164 -7.26 -4.94 7.17
CA CYS A 164 -6.03 -4.43 6.56
C CYS A 164 -6.12 -2.95 6.17
N HIS A 165 -7.31 -2.45 5.82
CA HIS A 165 -7.49 -1.10 5.31
C HIS A 165 -8.06 -0.16 6.36
N ARG A 166 -7.39 0.97 6.53
CA ARG A 166 -7.87 2.08 7.34
C ARG A 166 -8.88 2.93 6.57
N ILE A 167 -9.89 3.41 7.27
CA ILE A 167 -10.96 4.24 6.73
C ILE A 167 -11.42 5.25 7.78
N THR A 168 -11.82 6.45 7.35
CA THR A 168 -12.49 7.42 8.22
C THR A 168 -14.00 7.29 8.06
N TRP A 169 -14.68 7.03 9.18
CA TRP A 169 -16.14 6.93 9.24
C TRP A 169 -16.69 7.81 10.36
N GLY A 170 -17.43 8.84 9.98
CA GLY A 170 -17.80 9.91 10.90
C GLY A 170 -16.56 10.65 11.44
N LYS A 171 -16.41 10.69 12.76
CA LYS A 171 -15.27 11.32 13.44
C LYS A 171 -14.14 10.34 13.78
N LYS A 172 -14.29 9.05 13.45
CA LYS A 172 -13.34 7.99 13.87
C LYS A 172 -12.58 7.45 12.65
N THR A 173 -11.30 7.26 12.83
CA THR A 173 -10.46 6.47 11.92
C THR A 173 -10.34 5.07 12.49
N ILE A 174 -10.66 4.06 11.69
CA ILE A 174 -10.72 2.65 12.07
C ILE A 174 -10.12 1.78 10.97
N GLY A 175 -9.63 0.61 11.32
CA GLY A 175 -9.11 -0.38 10.39
C GLY A 175 -7.61 -0.60 10.52
N GLY A 176 -7.13 -1.67 9.89
CA GLY A 176 -5.71 -2.05 9.85
C GLY A 176 -4.87 -1.10 9.03
N ILE A 177 -3.55 -1.22 9.17
CA ILE A 177 -2.56 -0.30 8.57
C ILE A 177 -1.64 -0.96 7.54
N SER A 178 -1.73 -2.28 7.35
CA SER A 178 -0.92 -2.99 6.35
C SER A 178 -1.37 -2.73 4.91
N GLY A 179 -2.65 -2.41 4.71
CA GLY A 179 -3.20 -1.96 3.43
C GLY A 179 -3.16 -0.43 3.27
N SER A 180 -3.42 0.05 2.05
CA SER A 180 -3.54 1.50 1.81
C SER A 180 -4.68 2.12 2.62
N ASP A 181 -4.45 3.35 3.10
CA ASP A 181 -5.51 4.17 3.70
C ASP A 181 -6.53 4.54 2.63
N LEU A 182 -7.81 4.29 2.92
CA LEU A 182 -8.91 4.55 2.01
C LEU A 182 -9.65 5.85 2.31
N ALA A 183 -9.22 6.65 3.28
CA ALA A 183 -9.92 7.88 3.69
C ALA A 183 -10.16 8.85 2.52
N GLU A 184 -9.23 8.90 1.56
CA GLU A 184 -9.29 9.78 0.37
C GLU A 184 -9.34 8.99 -0.94
N ALA A 185 -9.64 7.70 -0.89
CA ALA A 185 -9.54 6.83 -2.05
C ALA A 185 -10.44 7.27 -3.21
N GLY A 186 -11.60 7.85 -2.94
CA GLY A 186 -12.51 8.33 -3.98
C GLY A 186 -12.01 9.58 -4.72
N GLN A 187 -11.10 10.36 -4.15
CA GLN A 187 -10.43 11.46 -4.86
C GLN A 187 -9.23 10.93 -5.66
N ARG A 188 -8.53 9.93 -5.12
CA ARG A 188 -7.28 9.40 -5.63
C ARG A 188 -7.45 8.40 -6.76
N LEU A 189 -8.42 7.48 -6.65
CA LEU A 189 -8.49 6.28 -7.47
C LEU A 189 -9.61 6.33 -8.51
N ASN A 190 -9.32 5.79 -9.68
CA ASN A 190 -10.31 5.50 -10.70
C ASN A 190 -11.22 4.35 -10.22
N PRO A 191 -12.56 4.51 -10.21
CA PRO A 191 -13.48 3.45 -9.77
C PRO A 191 -13.38 2.15 -10.57
N ASP A 192 -13.14 2.20 -11.89
CA ASP A 192 -12.97 0.99 -12.70
C ASP A 192 -11.70 0.21 -12.29
N TRP A 193 -10.63 0.93 -11.93
CA TRP A 193 -9.44 0.31 -11.38
C TRP A 193 -9.71 -0.30 -9.99
N VAL A 194 -10.42 0.40 -9.11
CA VAL A 194 -10.81 -0.14 -7.79
C VAL A 194 -11.63 -1.42 -7.95
N TYR A 195 -12.60 -1.44 -8.88
CA TYR A 195 -13.39 -2.62 -9.19
C TYR A 195 -12.50 -3.79 -9.62
N SER A 196 -11.58 -3.56 -10.56
CA SER A 196 -10.66 -4.55 -11.08
C SER A 196 -9.68 -5.07 -10.02
N MET A 197 -9.17 -4.16 -9.14
CA MET A 197 -8.32 -4.52 -8.01
C MET A 197 -9.04 -5.42 -7.00
N ILE A 198 -10.32 -5.17 -6.70
CA ILE A 198 -11.12 -6.02 -5.83
C ILE A 198 -11.43 -7.36 -6.52
N GLU A 199 -11.59 -7.37 -7.84
CA GLU A 199 -11.89 -8.58 -8.62
C GLU A 199 -10.72 -9.56 -8.67
N ASN A 200 -9.53 -9.05 -8.97
CA ASN A 200 -8.33 -9.86 -9.11
C ASN A 200 -7.08 -9.04 -8.73
N PRO A 201 -6.76 -8.94 -7.43
CA PRO A 201 -5.61 -8.18 -6.97
C PRO A 201 -4.28 -8.67 -7.57
N GLN A 202 -4.14 -10.00 -7.75
CA GLN A 202 -2.93 -10.64 -8.27
C GLN A 202 -2.68 -10.34 -9.76
N TYR A 203 -3.69 -9.84 -10.48
CA TYR A 203 -3.50 -9.32 -11.83
C TYR A 203 -2.62 -8.06 -11.84
N TRP A 204 -2.81 -7.18 -10.85
CA TRP A 204 -2.09 -5.92 -10.74
C TRP A 204 -0.72 -6.07 -10.06
N ASP A 205 -0.64 -6.99 -9.12
CA ASP A 205 0.57 -7.30 -8.38
C ASP A 205 0.49 -8.77 -7.93
N PRO A 206 1.26 -9.68 -8.57
CA PRO A 206 1.21 -11.13 -8.30
C PRO A 206 1.51 -11.50 -6.83
N LYS A 207 2.25 -10.67 -6.12
CA LYS A 207 2.66 -10.89 -4.72
C LYS A 207 1.94 -10.00 -3.71
N ILE A 208 0.86 -9.34 -4.12
CA ILE A 208 0.10 -8.49 -3.21
C ILE A 208 -0.54 -9.29 -2.06
N ALA A 209 -0.43 -8.74 -0.85
CA ALA A 209 -1.05 -9.33 0.34
C ALA A 209 -2.58 -9.13 0.43
N MET A 210 -3.22 -8.63 -0.61
CA MET A 210 -4.68 -8.51 -0.70
C MET A 210 -5.27 -9.80 -1.23
N PRO A 211 -6.17 -10.49 -0.48
CA PRO A 211 -6.76 -11.74 -0.94
C PRO A 211 -7.72 -11.55 -2.11
N LYS A 212 -7.76 -12.51 -3.02
CA LYS A 212 -8.82 -12.62 -4.02
C LYS A 212 -10.06 -13.20 -3.34
N LEU A 213 -11.12 -12.40 -3.26
CA LEU A 213 -12.36 -12.79 -2.58
C LEU A 213 -13.43 -13.20 -3.60
N ALA A 214 -14.00 -14.39 -3.42
CA ALA A 214 -15.16 -14.81 -4.18
C ALA A 214 -16.38 -13.94 -3.81
N MET A 215 -16.84 -13.11 -4.74
CA MET A 215 -18.02 -12.27 -4.52
C MET A 215 -18.75 -11.95 -5.81
N SER A 216 -20.06 -11.70 -5.69
CA SER A 216 -20.87 -11.29 -6.84
C SER A 216 -20.49 -9.91 -7.36
N HIS A 217 -20.76 -9.65 -8.65
CA HIS A 217 -20.62 -8.33 -9.27
C HIS A 217 -21.28 -7.23 -8.41
N LYS A 218 -22.51 -7.42 -7.94
CA LYS A 218 -23.24 -6.46 -7.11
C LYS A 218 -22.52 -6.10 -5.81
N LYS A 219 -21.90 -7.08 -5.12
CA LYS A 219 -21.13 -6.81 -3.90
C LYS A 219 -19.87 -6.01 -4.23
N ARG A 220 -19.15 -6.37 -5.29
CA ARG A 220 -17.95 -5.69 -5.76
C ARG A 220 -18.24 -4.24 -6.17
N GLU A 221 -19.28 -4.03 -6.95
CA GLU A 221 -19.74 -2.69 -7.32
C GLU A 221 -20.11 -1.85 -6.09
N THR A 222 -20.85 -2.42 -5.13
CA THR A 222 -21.20 -1.73 -3.88
C THR A 222 -19.96 -1.28 -3.10
N LEU A 223 -18.92 -2.11 -3.00
CA LEU A 223 -17.65 -1.75 -2.37
C LEU A 223 -16.92 -0.68 -3.15
N THR A 224 -16.89 -0.80 -4.48
CA THR A 224 -16.27 0.21 -5.34
C THR A 224 -16.92 1.58 -5.18
N LEU A 225 -18.26 1.63 -5.19
CA LEU A 225 -19.01 2.87 -4.96
C LEU A 225 -18.78 3.43 -3.55
N LEU A 226 -18.67 2.56 -2.54
CA LEU A 226 -18.29 3.00 -1.19
C LEU A 226 -16.92 3.67 -1.22
N ILE A 227 -15.91 3.02 -1.78
CA ILE A 227 -14.53 3.54 -1.86
C ILE A 227 -14.50 4.84 -2.68
N ALA A 228 -15.19 4.90 -3.81
CA ALA A 228 -15.30 6.11 -4.63
C ALA A 228 -16.01 7.27 -3.90
N SER A 229 -16.84 6.99 -2.90
CA SER A 229 -17.50 8.01 -2.08
C SER A 229 -16.64 8.57 -0.95
N LEU A 230 -15.46 7.98 -0.68
CA LEU A 230 -14.57 8.40 0.40
C LEU A 230 -13.74 9.60 -0.07
N LYS A 231 -14.03 10.74 0.50
CA LYS A 231 -13.33 12.01 0.22
C LYS A 231 -12.74 12.54 1.51
N LYS A 232 -11.66 13.29 1.40
CA LYS A 232 -11.06 14.01 2.53
C LYS A 232 -12.16 14.85 3.20
N PRO A 233 -12.38 14.72 4.51
CA PRO A 233 -13.18 15.71 5.21
C PRO A 233 -12.45 17.06 5.09
N GLY A 234 -13.12 18.13 4.68
CA GLY A 234 -12.51 19.46 4.60
C GLY A 234 -11.70 19.74 5.87
N GLU A 235 -10.47 20.18 5.72
CA GLU A 235 -9.49 20.61 6.73
C GLU A 235 -9.60 19.96 8.14
N ARG A 236 -9.60 18.65 8.23
CA ARG A 236 -9.34 17.98 9.51
C ARG A 236 -7.86 17.67 9.55
N LYS A 237 -7.16 18.27 10.55
CA LYS A 237 -5.79 17.87 10.90
C LYS A 237 -5.72 16.35 10.91
N ASN A 238 -4.99 15.78 9.96
CA ASN A 238 -4.69 14.36 9.95
C ASN A 238 -4.07 14.03 11.30
N LYS A 239 -4.82 13.38 12.17
CA LYS A 239 -4.20 12.68 13.30
C LYS A 239 -3.47 11.51 12.66
N GLY A 240 -2.17 11.65 12.55
CA GLY A 240 -1.27 10.58 12.13
C GLY A 240 -1.55 9.28 12.88
N ILE A 241 -0.91 8.22 12.48
CA ILE A 241 -0.90 6.99 13.29
C ILE A 241 -0.43 7.39 14.68
N SER A 242 -1.14 6.92 15.70
CA SER A 242 -0.73 7.12 17.10
C SER A 242 0.72 6.64 17.25
N ASN A 243 1.54 7.42 17.97
CA ASN A 243 2.93 7.07 18.31
C ASN A 243 3.07 5.68 18.98
N SER A 244 1.97 5.07 19.43
CA SER A 244 1.96 3.70 19.96
C SER A 244 2.19 2.62 18.88
N THR A 245 1.99 2.93 17.60
CA THR A 245 2.12 1.99 16.48
C THR A 245 3.45 2.17 15.73
N MET A 246 4.01 3.38 15.76
CA MET A 246 5.27 3.71 15.11
C MET A 246 6.33 3.93 16.18
N VAL A 247 7.48 3.35 16.03
CA VAL A 247 8.61 3.43 16.97
C VAL A 247 9.89 3.75 16.18
N PRO A 248 10.92 4.34 16.84
CA PRO A 248 12.24 4.50 16.23
C PRO A 248 12.75 3.17 15.65
N ALA A 249 13.53 3.22 14.57
CA ALA A 249 14.18 2.05 14.04
C ALA A 249 15.09 1.44 15.13
N MET A 250 14.82 0.19 15.45
CA MET A 250 15.62 -0.61 16.39
C MET A 250 16.10 -1.85 15.64
N GLU A 251 17.19 -2.45 16.10
CA GLU A 251 17.58 -3.76 15.58
C GLU A 251 16.39 -4.73 15.74
N SER A 252 15.93 -5.26 14.61
CA SER A 252 14.81 -6.18 14.58
C SER A 252 15.23 -7.51 15.19
N GLU A 253 14.58 -7.93 16.28
CA GLU A 253 14.65 -9.33 16.70
C GLU A 253 14.13 -10.17 15.53
N THR A 254 15.02 -10.94 14.92
CA THR A 254 14.66 -11.86 13.85
C THR A 254 13.73 -12.94 14.39
N GLY A 255 12.71 -13.33 13.61
CA GLY A 255 11.80 -14.43 13.98
C GLY A 255 12.53 -15.73 14.37
N PRO A 256 11.82 -16.74 14.88
CA PRO A 256 12.42 -17.95 15.43
C PRO A 256 13.48 -18.55 14.48
N PRO A 257 14.67 -18.91 14.98
CA PRO A 257 15.72 -19.53 14.18
C PRO A 257 15.20 -20.79 13.47
N GLY A 258 15.62 -21.05 12.23
CA GLY A 258 15.31 -22.27 11.48
C GLY A 258 13.99 -22.26 10.71
N MET A 259 13.16 -21.21 10.83
CA MET A 259 11.87 -21.12 10.13
C MET A 259 11.97 -20.52 8.73
N ARG A 260 13.03 -19.78 8.43
CA ARG A 260 13.18 -19.03 7.15
C ARG A 260 13.41 -19.91 5.93
N GLU A 261 13.86 -21.14 6.12
CA GLU A 261 14.12 -22.10 5.03
C GLU A 261 12.88 -22.95 4.69
N HIS A 262 11.80 -22.85 5.48
CA HIS A 262 10.59 -23.62 5.22
C HIS A 262 9.81 -23.05 4.02
N PRO A 263 9.34 -23.89 3.07
CA PRO A 263 8.60 -23.42 1.87
C PRO A 263 7.39 -22.56 2.15
N ALA A 264 6.78 -22.65 3.34
CA ALA A 264 5.65 -21.84 3.74
C ALA A 264 6.04 -20.48 4.38
N ASP A 265 7.32 -20.25 4.68
CA ASP A 265 7.76 -19.00 5.34
C ASP A 265 7.39 -17.76 4.53
N GLU A 266 7.66 -17.76 3.23
CA GLU A 266 7.30 -16.65 2.34
C GLU A 266 5.80 -16.35 2.38
N ASN A 267 4.96 -17.37 2.29
CA ASN A 267 3.51 -17.23 2.32
C ASN A 267 3.04 -16.74 3.69
N TYR A 268 3.63 -17.26 4.77
CA TYR A 268 3.30 -16.81 6.13
C TYR A 268 3.67 -15.35 6.34
N ARG A 269 4.88 -14.96 5.95
CA ARG A 269 5.34 -13.57 6.04
C ARG A 269 4.48 -12.62 5.22
N LEU A 270 4.15 -12.98 3.98
CA LEU A 270 3.40 -12.13 3.07
C LEU A 270 1.93 -11.97 3.48
N TYR A 271 1.28 -13.07 3.88
CA TYR A 271 -0.19 -13.10 4.05
C TYR A 271 -0.65 -13.12 5.52
N CYS A 272 0.13 -13.65 6.45
CA CYS A 272 -0.32 -13.94 7.81
C CYS A 272 0.24 -12.97 8.86
N VAL A 273 1.51 -12.56 8.73
CA VAL A 273 2.26 -11.75 9.72
C VAL A 273 1.57 -10.44 10.05
N GLN A 274 0.97 -9.79 9.09
CA GLN A 274 0.27 -8.51 9.29
C GLN A 274 -0.77 -8.53 10.43
N CYS A 275 -1.35 -9.71 10.71
CA CYS A 275 -2.33 -9.92 11.80
C CYS A 275 -1.77 -10.82 12.89
N HIS A 276 -1.14 -11.95 12.50
CA HIS A 276 -0.70 -12.97 13.45
C HIS A 276 0.68 -12.70 14.06
N GLY A 277 1.38 -11.67 13.58
CA GLY A 277 2.69 -11.24 14.06
C GLY A 277 3.85 -12.03 13.45
N SER A 278 5.01 -11.37 13.37
CA SER A 278 6.26 -11.96 12.83
C SER A 278 6.75 -13.14 13.64
N GLN A 279 6.41 -13.16 14.93
CA GLN A 279 6.67 -14.27 15.86
C GLN A 279 5.51 -15.26 15.95
N GLY A 280 4.43 -15.11 15.19
CA GLY A 280 3.24 -15.97 15.25
C GLY A 280 2.39 -15.82 16.51
N ASN A 281 2.65 -14.81 17.33
CA ASN A 281 2.05 -14.63 18.68
C ASN A 281 0.72 -13.87 18.71
N GLY A 282 0.12 -13.58 17.56
CA GLY A 282 -1.15 -12.85 17.44
C GLY A 282 -1.03 -11.33 17.61
N ARG A 283 0.18 -10.76 17.55
CA ARG A 283 0.45 -9.35 17.82
C ARG A 283 1.00 -8.60 16.61
N GLY A 284 0.45 -8.88 15.42
CA GLY A 284 0.82 -8.20 14.18
C GLY A 284 0.39 -6.73 14.12
N VAL A 285 0.93 -5.98 13.15
CA VAL A 285 0.75 -4.53 12.99
C VAL A 285 -0.71 -4.10 12.88
N ASN A 286 -1.59 -4.91 12.29
CA ASN A 286 -3.01 -4.58 12.19
C ASN A 286 -3.73 -4.64 13.54
N ARG A 287 -3.24 -5.46 14.48
CA ARG A 287 -3.77 -5.50 15.84
C ARG A 287 -3.22 -4.36 16.69
N THR A 288 -1.92 -4.17 16.68
CA THR A 288 -1.24 -3.14 17.48
C THR A 288 -1.58 -1.73 17.00
N GLY A 289 -1.87 -1.55 15.72
CA GLY A 289 -2.39 -0.32 15.12
C GLY A 289 -3.84 0.03 15.44
N GLY A 290 -4.52 -0.76 16.27
CA GLY A 290 -5.91 -0.49 16.68
C GLY A 290 -6.95 -0.84 15.62
N GLY A 291 -6.57 -1.55 14.54
CA GLY A 291 -7.47 -1.89 13.44
C GLY A 291 -8.39 -3.09 13.71
N LEU A 292 -7.95 -4.00 14.56
CA LEU A 292 -8.69 -5.23 14.85
C LEU A 292 -9.42 -5.15 16.18
N THR A 293 -10.71 -5.47 16.17
CA THR A 293 -11.56 -5.58 17.37
C THR A 293 -11.44 -6.93 18.07
N VAL A 294 -10.80 -7.91 17.39
CA VAL A 294 -10.55 -9.26 17.90
C VAL A 294 -9.07 -9.57 17.84
N SER A 295 -8.59 -10.39 18.78
CA SER A 295 -7.20 -10.85 18.77
C SER A 295 -7.03 -11.96 17.75
N PRO A 296 -6.07 -11.85 16.82
CA PRO A 296 -5.66 -12.98 15.97
C PRO A 296 -5.19 -14.14 16.85
N LYS A 297 -5.39 -15.37 16.35
CA LYS A 297 -4.93 -16.59 17.03
C LYS A 297 -3.41 -16.51 17.23
N ASN A 298 -2.97 -16.83 18.44
CA ASN A 298 -1.56 -17.04 18.74
C ASN A 298 -1.16 -18.46 18.27
N HIS A 299 -0.31 -18.53 17.27
CA HIS A 299 0.13 -19.79 16.67
C HIS A 299 1.26 -20.49 17.44
N THR A 300 1.84 -19.82 18.46
CA THR A 300 2.92 -20.38 19.28
C THR A 300 2.41 -21.08 20.54
N LEU A 301 1.11 -20.95 20.86
CA LEU A 301 0.53 -21.56 22.06
C LEU A 301 0.18 -23.03 21.82
N SER A 302 1.10 -23.95 22.18
CA SER A 302 0.93 -25.40 22.04
C SER A 302 -0.42 -25.88 22.58
N LYS A 303 -0.79 -25.48 23.82
CA LYS A 303 -2.04 -25.85 24.47
C LYS A 303 -3.31 -25.48 23.68
N GLU A 304 -3.28 -24.37 22.96
CA GLU A 304 -4.40 -23.91 22.15
C GLU A 304 -4.40 -24.52 20.74
N MET A 305 -3.21 -24.61 20.14
CA MET A 305 -3.08 -25.09 18.79
C MET A 305 -3.27 -26.64 18.70
N SER A 306 -2.89 -27.39 19.71
CA SER A 306 -3.10 -28.84 19.76
C SER A 306 -4.59 -29.26 19.84
N LYS A 307 -5.49 -28.36 20.19
CA LYS A 307 -6.95 -28.61 20.16
C LYS A 307 -7.56 -28.50 18.76
N LEU A 308 -6.83 -27.98 17.79
CA LEU A 308 -7.28 -27.78 16.42
C LEU A 308 -6.75 -28.90 15.53
N SER A 309 -7.64 -29.58 14.82
CA SER A 309 -7.20 -30.56 13.80
C SER A 309 -6.57 -29.84 12.61
N ASP A 310 -5.74 -30.56 11.86
CA ASP A 310 -5.13 -30.04 10.61
C ASP A 310 -6.21 -29.65 9.59
N GLU A 311 -7.31 -30.42 9.54
CA GLU A 311 -8.46 -30.11 8.69
C GLU A 311 -9.09 -28.78 9.08
N LYS A 312 -9.28 -28.51 10.38
CA LYS A 312 -9.81 -27.23 10.85
C LYS A 312 -8.88 -26.06 10.56
N LEU A 313 -7.57 -26.24 10.68
CA LEU A 313 -6.58 -25.24 10.29
C LEU A 313 -6.64 -24.98 8.78
N ARG A 314 -6.65 -26.06 7.97
CA ARG A 314 -6.76 -26.00 6.53
C ARG A 314 -8.03 -25.25 6.09
N LEU A 315 -9.18 -25.60 6.66
CA LEU A 315 -10.46 -24.95 6.38
C LEU A 315 -10.44 -23.45 6.74
N GLY A 316 -9.90 -23.10 7.91
CA GLY A 316 -9.77 -21.72 8.35
C GLY A 316 -8.87 -20.89 7.44
N ILE A 317 -7.80 -21.45 6.91
CA ILE A 317 -6.92 -20.77 5.95
C ILE A 317 -7.61 -20.68 4.58
N SER A 318 -8.21 -21.77 4.10
CA SER A 318 -8.83 -21.82 2.76
C SER A 318 -10.08 -20.93 2.67
N GLU A 319 -11.02 -21.08 3.62
CA GLU A 319 -12.36 -20.50 3.57
C GLU A 319 -12.54 -19.29 4.50
N GLY A 320 -11.52 -18.96 5.30
CA GLY A 320 -11.55 -17.86 6.25
C GLY A 320 -12.12 -18.22 7.61
N GLY A 321 -12.06 -17.24 8.52
CA GLY A 321 -12.41 -17.47 9.93
C GLY A 321 -13.87 -17.85 10.17
N ASP A 322 -14.80 -17.32 9.39
CA ASP A 322 -16.23 -17.65 9.52
C ASP A 322 -16.52 -19.14 9.30
N ALA A 323 -15.79 -19.81 8.41
CA ALA A 323 -15.96 -21.22 8.11
C ALA A 323 -15.61 -22.16 9.29
N VAL A 324 -14.86 -21.66 10.25
CA VAL A 324 -14.46 -22.40 11.46
C VAL A 324 -15.07 -21.79 12.75
N HIS A 325 -16.15 -21.03 12.60
CA HIS A 325 -16.84 -20.33 13.69
C HIS A 325 -15.92 -19.37 14.49
N SER A 326 -15.03 -18.67 13.75
CA SER A 326 -14.13 -17.68 14.30
C SER A 326 -14.47 -16.29 13.72
N SER A 327 -13.53 -15.37 13.69
CA SER A 327 -13.75 -14.01 13.18
C SER A 327 -13.73 -13.94 11.66
N GLY A 328 -14.76 -13.32 11.06
CA GLY A 328 -14.79 -12.99 9.64
C GLY A 328 -13.73 -11.98 9.18
N LEU A 329 -12.91 -11.46 10.12
CA LEU A 329 -11.75 -10.62 9.77
C LEU A 329 -10.55 -11.44 9.27
N MET A 330 -10.52 -12.76 9.53
CA MET A 330 -9.56 -13.65 8.88
C MET A 330 -10.05 -13.96 7.46
N PRO A 331 -9.35 -13.50 6.42
CA PRO A 331 -9.80 -13.68 5.04
C PRO A 331 -9.62 -15.12 4.56
N PRO A 332 -10.43 -15.57 3.59
CA PRO A 332 -10.20 -16.82 2.87
C PRO A 332 -9.02 -16.65 1.89
N TRP A 333 -8.10 -17.62 1.91
CA TRP A 333 -6.91 -17.63 1.05
C TRP A 333 -6.99 -18.67 -0.07
N GLY A 334 -8.05 -19.50 -0.12
CA GLY A 334 -8.21 -20.59 -1.08
C GLY A 334 -8.26 -20.16 -2.55
N SER A 335 -8.62 -18.89 -2.84
CA SER A 335 -8.58 -18.32 -4.20
C SER A 335 -7.23 -17.65 -4.54
N THR A 336 -6.33 -17.52 -3.55
CA THR A 336 -5.01 -16.88 -3.69
C THR A 336 -3.88 -17.90 -3.62
N LEU A 337 -4.01 -18.89 -2.73
CA LEU A 337 -3.01 -19.91 -2.45
C LEU A 337 -3.43 -21.26 -3.04
N SER A 338 -2.47 -22.02 -3.54
CA SER A 338 -2.71 -23.40 -3.96
C SER A 338 -3.00 -24.32 -2.75
N LYS A 339 -3.66 -25.45 -3.01
CA LYS A 339 -3.92 -26.47 -1.98
C LYS A 339 -2.61 -26.92 -1.29
N LYS A 340 -1.52 -27.07 -2.07
CA LYS A 340 -0.20 -27.40 -1.52
C LYS A 340 0.31 -26.30 -0.61
N ALA A 341 0.26 -25.04 -1.01
CA ALA A 341 0.72 -23.92 -0.18
C ALA A 341 -0.07 -23.82 1.14
N ILE A 342 -1.38 -24.10 1.12
CA ILE A 342 -2.21 -24.16 2.32
C ILE A 342 -1.79 -25.33 3.23
N GLN A 343 -1.50 -26.50 2.66
CA GLN A 343 -1.01 -27.65 3.43
C GLN A 343 0.35 -27.36 4.06
N ASP A 344 1.26 -26.74 3.31
CA ASP A 344 2.58 -26.32 3.81
C ASP A 344 2.43 -25.30 4.97
N LEU A 345 1.47 -24.38 4.88
CA LEU A 345 1.14 -23.46 5.98
C LEU A 345 0.61 -24.19 7.22
N VAL A 346 -0.25 -25.20 7.07
CA VAL A 346 -0.71 -26.01 8.24
C VAL A 346 0.48 -26.66 8.92
N TYR A 347 1.38 -27.28 8.17
CA TYR A 347 2.60 -27.85 8.72
C TYR A 347 3.47 -26.78 9.41
N TYR A 348 3.64 -25.62 8.79
CA TYR A 348 4.37 -24.49 9.37
C TYR A 348 3.77 -24.02 10.71
N LEU A 349 2.44 -23.99 10.83
CA LEU A 349 1.77 -23.69 12.09
C LEU A 349 2.07 -24.73 13.18
N ARG A 350 2.22 -26.01 12.81
CA ARG A 350 2.64 -27.08 13.74
C ARG A 350 4.08 -26.91 14.23
N LEU A 351 4.96 -26.44 13.36
CA LEU A 351 6.33 -26.07 13.77
C LEU A 351 6.31 -24.89 14.74
N LEU A 352 5.52 -23.83 14.45
CA LEU A 352 5.39 -22.67 15.33
C LEU A 352 4.92 -23.02 16.74
N CYS A 353 3.93 -23.89 16.87
CA CYS A 353 3.42 -24.31 18.20
C CYS A 353 4.20 -25.48 18.81
N GLN A 354 5.12 -26.10 18.07
CA GLN A 354 5.77 -27.34 18.49
C GLN A 354 4.77 -28.40 18.97
N CYS A 355 3.65 -28.56 18.26
CA CYS A 355 2.53 -29.39 18.67
C CYS A 355 1.91 -30.16 17.52
N LYS A 356 1.20 -31.25 17.86
CA LYS A 356 0.37 -32.02 16.93
C LYS A 356 -1.11 -31.68 17.18
N GLY A 357 -1.95 -31.84 16.17
CA GLY A 357 -3.40 -31.81 16.32
C GLY A 357 -3.98 -33.16 16.80
N PRO A 358 -5.28 -33.19 17.12
CA PRO A 358 -5.97 -34.43 17.40
C PRO A 358 -6.16 -35.26 16.14
#